data_58bb25bb77bd72cdc72c85814edaf2ec
#
_entry.id   58bb25bb77bd72cdc72c85814edaf2ec
#
_cell.length_a   1.000
_cell.length_b   1.000
_cell.length_c   1.000
_cell.angle_alpha   90.00
_cell.angle_beta   90.00
_cell.angle_gamma   90.00
#
_symmetry.space_group_name_H-M   'P 1'
#
loop_
_entity.id
_entity.type
_entity.pdbx_description
1 polymer ?
#
loop_
_entity_poly.entity_id
_entity_poly.type
_entity_poly.pdbx_seq_one_letter_code
_entity_poly.pdbx_strand_id
1 'polypeptide(L)'
;NGITATISDSTLASVSATPAAIAGSHSLEIQTLAQSQKLKSANFATTNTTVGSGTLTIQFGTYSSGTFTLNADKAAQSIVISPSNSSLAGIRDAINQADAGVTASIVNDGSGKRLVIASKDTGVSNALKITTIDSDGNNSDNTGLSQFVYDASTGGVSNLAETVAASNASFIIDGISISKA
;
A
#
# COMPACT_ATOMS: atom_id res chain seq x y z
N ASN A 1 -44.41 0.77 4.17
CA ASN A 1 -43.99 0.23 2.87
C ASN A 1 -42.47 0.29 2.83
N GLY A 2 -41.84 -0.90 2.75
CA GLY A 2 -40.37 -0.95 2.58
C GLY A 2 -40.02 -0.65 1.11
N ILE A 3 -38.93 0.10 0.91
CA ILE A 3 -38.35 0.30 -0.42
C ILE A 3 -37.32 -0.80 -0.64
N THR A 4 -37.41 -1.47 -1.78
CA THR A 4 -36.43 -2.49 -2.19
C THR A 4 -35.55 -1.88 -3.26
N ALA A 5 -34.23 -1.99 -3.08
CA ALA A 5 -33.24 -1.62 -4.07
C ALA A 5 -32.83 -2.86 -4.89
N THR A 6 -32.76 -2.72 -6.19
CA THR A 6 -32.31 -3.76 -7.12
C THR A 6 -31.24 -3.20 -8.06
N ILE A 7 -30.33 -4.05 -8.50
CA ILE A 7 -29.31 -3.72 -9.50
C ILE A 7 -29.43 -4.71 -10.66
N SER A 8 -29.22 -4.23 -11.87
CA SER A 8 -29.33 -5.05 -13.08
C SER A 8 -28.25 -6.17 -13.16
N ASP A 9 -27.06 -5.90 -12.61
CA ASP A 9 -25.97 -6.86 -12.56
C ASP A 9 -25.34 -6.88 -11.17
N SER A 10 -25.71 -7.87 -10.37
CA SER A 10 -25.22 -8.06 -8.99
C SER A 10 -23.77 -8.54 -8.89
N THR A 11 -23.14 -8.88 -10.03
CA THR A 11 -21.71 -9.24 -10.07
C THR A 11 -20.80 -8.02 -10.04
N LEU A 12 -21.31 -6.86 -10.47
CA LEU A 12 -20.55 -5.61 -10.55
C LEU A 12 -20.61 -4.80 -9.26
N ALA A 13 -21.77 -4.77 -8.61
CA ALA A 13 -21.96 -4.00 -7.39
C ALA A 13 -23.16 -4.55 -6.58
N SER A 14 -23.24 -4.15 -5.31
CA SER A 14 -24.39 -4.38 -4.46
C SER A 14 -25.09 -3.07 -4.15
N VAL A 15 -26.41 -3.09 -3.95
CA VAL A 15 -27.21 -1.93 -3.62
C VAL A 15 -28.11 -2.23 -2.42
N SER A 16 -28.27 -1.23 -1.55
CA SER A 16 -29.21 -1.26 -0.44
C SER A 16 -29.97 0.07 -0.33
N ALA A 17 -31.18 0.03 0.19
CA ALA A 17 -31.97 1.22 0.42
C ALA A 17 -32.34 1.33 1.90
N THR A 18 -32.32 2.54 2.43
CA THR A 18 -32.87 2.85 3.75
C THR A 18 -34.37 3.12 3.68
N PRO A 19 -35.13 3.02 4.79
CA PRO A 19 -36.57 3.33 4.79
C PRO A 19 -36.91 4.75 4.34
N ALA A 20 -35.95 5.67 4.39
CA ALA A 20 -36.11 7.06 3.97
C ALA A 20 -35.77 7.30 2.48
N ALA A 21 -35.39 6.25 1.75
CA ALA A 21 -35.05 6.38 0.34
C ALA A 21 -36.27 6.79 -0.50
N ILE A 22 -36.04 7.62 -1.51
CA ILE A 22 -37.08 7.99 -2.47
C ILE A 22 -36.98 7.03 -3.66
N ALA A 23 -38.12 6.53 -4.14
CA ALA A 23 -38.15 5.64 -5.28
C ALA A 23 -37.65 6.37 -6.53
N GLY A 24 -36.74 5.76 -7.24
CA GLY A 24 -36.13 6.29 -8.45
C GLY A 24 -35.27 5.24 -9.16
N SER A 25 -34.86 5.53 -10.36
CA SER A 25 -33.92 4.73 -11.14
C SER A 25 -32.67 5.56 -11.40
N HIS A 26 -31.49 4.98 -11.15
CA HIS A 26 -30.20 5.61 -11.33
C HIS A 26 -29.33 4.79 -12.26
N SER A 27 -28.53 5.44 -13.07
CA SER A 27 -27.50 4.77 -13.86
C SER A 27 -26.17 4.79 -13.10
N LEU A 28 -25.46 3.65 -13.10
CA LEU A 28 -24.13 3.52 -12.53
C LEU A 28 -23.18 3.00 -13.60
N GLU A 29 -22.09 3.74 -13.84
CA GLU A 29 -20.99 3.33 -14.70
C GLU A 29 -19.71 3.26 -13.85
N ILE A 30 -19.12 2.07 -13.72
CA ILE A 30 -17.83 1.86 -13.05
C ILE A 30 -16.72 2.02 -14.07
N GLN A 31 -15.85 3.03 -13.89
CA GLN A 31 -14.77 3.32 -14.83
C GLN A 31 -13.47 2.62 -14.41
N THR A 32 -13.06 2.77 -13.14
CA THR A 32 -11.88 2.13 -12.58
C THR A 32 -12.12 1.70 -11.14
N LEU A 33 -11.45 0.63 -10.71
CA LEU A 33 -11.45 0.19 -9.32
C LEU A 33 -10.29 0.84 -8.56
N ALA A 34 -10.49 1.06 -7.26
CA ALA A 34 -9.42 1.50 -6.38
C ALA A 34 -8.34 0.41 -6.26
N GLN A 35 -7.07 0.84 -6.17
CA GLN A 35 -5.94 -0.07 -6.00
C GLN A 35 -5.11 0.31 -4.78
N SER A 36 -4.55 -0.71 -4.12
CA SER A 36 -3.53 -0.53 -3.10
C SER A 36 -2.15 -0.50 -3.74
N GLN A 37 -1.25 0.31 -3.18
CA GLN A 37 0.13 0.36 -3.66
C GLN A 37 0.86 -0.94 -3.36
N LYS A 38 1.69 -1.38 -4.32
CA LYS A 38 2.62 -2.50 -4.16
C LYS A 38 4.03 -2.09 -4.56
N LEU A 39 4.96 -2.39 -3.67
CA LEU A 39 6.39 -2.12 -3.82
C LEU A 39 7.14 -3.44 -3.80
N LYS A 40 8.20 -3.57 -4.62
CA LYS A 40 9.08 -4.75 -4.63
C LYS A 40 10.52 -4.36 -4.38
N SER A 41 11.26 -5.24 -3.71
CA SER A 41 12.70 -5.10 -3.53
C SER A 41 13.52 -5.57 -4.74
N ALA A 42 14.81 -5.31 -4.70
CA ALA A 42 15.80 -6.04 -5.50
C ALA A 42 15.76 -7.54 -5.17
N ASN A 43 16.53 -8.35 -5.91
CA ASN A 43 16.65 -9.79 -5.69
C ASN A 43 17.56 -10.12 -4.51
N PHE A 44 17.15 -11.14 -3.76
CA PHE A 44 17.98 -11.83 -2.77
C PHE A 44 18.15 -13.30 -3.18
N ALA A 45 19.29 -13.88 -2.86
CA ALA A 45 19.58 -15.27 -3.26
C ALA A 45 18.62 -16.26 -2.57
N THR A 46 18.36 -16.07 -1.28
CA THR A 46 17.49 -16.93 -0.45
C THR A 46 16.67 -16.11 0.53
N THR A 47 15.65 -16.73 1.13
CA THR A 47 14.86 -16.13 2.20
C THR A 47 15.65 -15.95 3.49
N ASN A 48 16.74 -16.70 3.67
CA ASN A 48 17.63 -16.65 4.84
C ASN A 48 18.79 -15.66 4.64
N THR A 49 18.87 -14.98 3.48
CA THR A 49 19.88 -13.94 3.25
C THR A 49 19.76 -12.88 4.34
N THR A 50 20.84 -12.66 5.08
CA THR A 50 20.93 -11.55 6.04
C THR A 50 20.92 -10.24 5.26
N VAL A 51 19.98 -9.36 5.61
CA VAL A 51 19.84 -8.05 4.98
C VAL A 51 20.47 -6.99 5.86
N GLY A 52 19.93 -6.79 7.07
CA GLY A 52 20.39 -5.78 8.01
C GLY A 52 19.42 -5.63 9.17
N SER A 53 19.82 -4.83 10.16
CA SER A 53 19.03 -4.52 11.35
C SER A 53 18.85 -3.01 11.51
N GLY A 54 17.91 -2.59 12.35
CA GLY A 54 17.59 -1.19 12.58
C GLY A 54 16.09 -0.98 12.75
N THR A 55 15.56 0.15 12.28
CA THR A 55 14.13 0.45 12.39
C THR A 55 13.59 0.87 11.03
N LEU A 56 12.53 0.22 10.57
CA LEU A 56 11.71 0.66 9.43
C LEU A 56 10.56 1.52 9.95
N THR A 57 10.31 2.65 9.31
CA THR A 57 9.14 3.48 9.58
C THR A 57 8.26 3.55 8.34
N ILE A 58 7.00 3.14 8.50
CA ILE A 58 5.98 3.13 7.45
C ILE A 58 5.02 4.27 7.69
N GLN A 59 4.82 5.10 6.68
CA GLN A 59 3.89 6.21 6.66
C GLN A 59 2.96 6.07 5.46
N PHE A 60 1.74 6.57 5.62
CA PHE A 60 0.72 6.62 4.56
C PHE A 60 0.45 8.06 4.17
N GLY A 61 0.18 8.29 2.90
CA GLY A 61 -0.10 9.63 2.43
C GLY A 61 -0.32 9.69 0.92
N THR A 62 -0.30 10.90 0.40
CA THR A 62 -0.49 11.17 -1.02
C THR A 62 0.76 11.81 -1.59
N TYR A 63 1.23 11.31 -2.73
CA TYR A 63 2.23 11.98 -3.55
C TYR A 63 1.53 12.88 -4.58
N SER A 64 1.86 14.17 -4.57
CA SER A 64 1.36 15.15 -5.52
C SER A 64 2.44 16.18 -5.82
N SER A 65 2.69 16.42 -7.12
CA SER A 65 3.68 17.42 -7.58
C SER A 65 5.05 17.27 -6.88
N GLY A 66 5.50 16.03 -6.68
CA GLY A 66 6.79 15.75 -6.04
C GLY A 66 6.82 15.96 -4.53
N THR A 67 5.67 16.13 -3.88
CA THR A 67 5.55 16.28 -2.42
C THR A 67 4.74 15.14 -1.83
N PHE A 68 5.19 14.62 -0.68
CA PHE A 68 4.44 13.66 0.12
C PHE A 68 3.66 14.39 1.22
N THR A 69 2.35 14.22 1.23
CA THR A 69 1.46 14.73 2.28
C THR A 69 0.94 13.58 3.11
N LEU A 70 1.20 13.60 4.42
CA LEU A 70 0.77 12.56 5.35
C LEU A 70 -0.76 12.42 5.37
N ASN A 71 -1.22 11.18 5.47
CA ASN A 71 -2.60 10.87 5.82
C ASN A 71 -2.79 11.08 7.32
N ALA A 72 -3.56 12.10 7.70
CA ALA A 72 -3.78 12.46 9.09
C ALA A 72 -4.53 11.39 9.90
N ASP A 73 -5.26 10.50 9.23
CA ASP A 73 -6.03 9.42 9.86
C ASP A 73 -5.18 8.17 10.15
N LYS A 74 -3.90 8.18 9.75
CA LYS A 74 -2.98 7.04 9.92
C LYS A 74 -1.66 7.48 10.55
N ALA A 75 -1.42 7.02 11.77
CA ALA A 75 -0.15 7.26 12.43
C ALA A 75 1.00 6.50 11.76
N ALA A 76 2.19 7.10 11.73
CA ALA A 76 3.40 6.40 11.34
C ALA A 76 3.67 5.19 12.24
N GLN A 77 4.10 4.08 11.65
CA GLN A 77 4.40 2.83 12.36
C GLN A 77 5.88 2.52 12.26
N SER A 78 6.52 2.29 13.41
CA SER A 78 7.93 1.91 13.49
C SER A 78 8.07 0.43 13.81
N ILE A 79 8.87 -0.27 13.03
CA ILE A 79 9.11 -1.71 13.12
C ILE A 79 10.59 -1.93 13.38
N VAL A 80 10.91 -2.49 14.54
CA VAL A 80 12.30 -2.80 14.92
C VAL A 80 12.70 -4.13 14.30
N ILE A 81 13.80 -4.12 13.56
CA ILE A 81 14.47 -5.30 13.02
C ILE A 81 15.74 -5.53 13.81
N SER A 82 15.72 -6.54 14.67
CA SER A 82 16.89 -6.93 15.46
C SER A 82 17.86 -7.79 14.65
N PRO A 83 19.11 -7.94 15.08
CA PRO A 83 20.05 -8.85 14.40
C PRO A 83 19.56 -10.31 14.29
N SER A 84 18.69 -10.75 15.22
CA SER A 84 18.15 -12.11 15.23
C SER A 84 17.05 -12.35 14.18
N ASN A 85 16.40 -11.30 13.69
CA ASN A 85 15.37 -11.36 12.62
C ASN A 85 15.74 -10.55 11.38
N SER A 86 17.02 -10.32 11.17
CA SER A 86 17.58 -9.50 10.07
C SER A 86 17.64 -10.20 8.71
N SER A 87 17.18 -11.45 8.60
CA SER A 87 17.04 -12.13 7.30
C SER A 87 15.82 -11.61 6.53
N LEU A 88 15.80 -11.85 5.21
CA LEU A 88 14.65 -11.46 4.37
C LEU A 88 13.33 -12.04 4.92
N ALA A 89 13.33 -13.31 5.36
CA ALA A 89 12.16 -13.93 5.98
C ALA A 89 11.82 -13.28 7.32
N GLY A 90 12.82 -12.98 8.16
CA GLY A 90 12.62 -12.33 9.46
C GLY A 90 12.03 -10.93 9.32
N ILE A 91 12.49 -10.16 8.33
CA ILE A 91 11.96 -8.82 8.03
C ILE A 91 10.50 -8.90 7.56
N ARG A 92 10.17 -9.83 6.64
CA ARG A 92 8.79 -10.10 6.24
C ARG A 92 7.90 -10.38 7.45
N ASP A 93 8.35 -11.26 8.33
CA ASP A 93 7.58 -11.69 9.50
C ASP A 93 7.41 -10.53 10.50
N ALA A 94 8.46 -9.73 10.73
CA ALA A 94 8.38 -8.55 11.57
C ALA A 94 7.39 -7.50 11.02
N ILE A 95 7.39 -7.25 9.71
CA ILE A 95 6.43 -6.33 9.08
C ILE A 95 4.99 -6.84 9.27
N ASN A 96 4.75 -8.13 9.03
CA ASN A 96 3.41 -8.70 9.17
C ASN A 96 2.93 -8.75 10.63
N GLN A 97 3.84 -9.03 11.56
CA GLN A 97 3.52 -9.09 12.99
C GLN A 97 3.21 -7.71 13.58
N ALA A 98 3.83 -6.67 13.04
CA ALA A 98 3.60 -5.30 13.50
C ALA A 98 2.19 -4.77 13.16
N ASP A 99 1.48 -5.42 12.24
CA ASP A 99 0.15 -5.00 11.74
C ASP A 99 0.09 -3.51 11.35
N ALA A 100 1.16 -3.03 10.72
CA ALA A 100 1.42 -1.63 10.42
C ALA A 100 0.62 -1.11 9.20
N GLY A 101 -0.53 -1.67 8.88
CA GLY A 101 -1.36 -1.28 7.74
C GLY A 101 -0.81 -1.73 6.38
N VAL A 102 0.21 -2.57 6.38
CA VAL A 102 0.79 -3.20 5.19
C VAL A 102 0.84 -4.72 5.35
N THR A 103 1.02 -5.43 4.25
CA THR A 103 1.39 -6.84 4.22
C THR A 103 2.72 -7.00 3.50
N ALA A 104 3.53 -7.95 3.95
CA ALA A 104 4.78 -8.31 3.32
C ALA A 104 4.73 -9.77 2.87
N SER A 105 5.20 -10.05 1.67
CA SER A 105 5.33 -11.39 1.11
C SER A 105 6.66 -11.55 0.38
N ILE A 106 7.12 -12.79 0.23
CA ILE A 106 8.32 -13.08 -0.55
C ILE A 106 7.88 -13.83 -1.80
N VAL A 107 8.23 -13.29 -2.95
CA VAL A 107 7.94 -13.84 -4.26
C VAL A 107 9.24 -14.35 -4.87
N ASN A 108 9.21 -15.56 -5.43
CA ASN A 108 10.27 -16.09 -6.28
C ASN A 108 9.90 -15.79 -7.73
N ASP A 109 10.67 -14.92 -8.40
CA ASP A 109 10.42 -14.52 -9.79
C ASP A 109 11.25 -15.34 -10.81
N GLY A 110 11.88 -16.42 -10.34
CA GLY A 110 12.77 -17.26 -11.15
C GLY A 110 14.22 -16.78 -11.16
N SER A 111 14.49 -15.51 -10.84
CA SER A 111 15.86 -14.94 -10.74
C SER A 111 16.32 -14.79 -9.28
N GLY A 112 15.40 -14.90 -8.32
CA GLY A 112 15.68 -14.78 -6.89
C GLY A 112 14.43 -14.54 -6.06
N LYS A 113 14.65 -14.12 -4.82
CA LYS A 113 13.60 -13.83 -3.84
C LYS A 113 13.43 -12.32 -3.72
N ARG A 114 12.19 -11.81 -3.85
CA ARG A 114 11.88 -10.41 -3.67
C ARG A 114 10.91 -10.23 -2.52
N LEU A 115 11.17 -9.26 -1.66
CA LEU A 115 10.17 -8.79 -0.72
C LEU A 115 9.18 -7.88 -1.46
N VAL A 116 7.89 -8.17 -1.32
CA VAL A 116 6.80 -7.33 -1.81
C VAL A 116 6.06 -6.78 -0.60
N ILE A 117 5.96 -5.46 -0.53
CA ILE A 117 5.21 -4.75 0.51
C ILE A 117 3.99 -4.13 -0.15
N ALA A 118 2.80 -4.40 0.37
CA ALA A 118 1.54 -3.87 -0.15
C ALA A 118 0.76 -3.14 0.95
N SER A 119 0.22 -1.96 0.63
CA SER A 119 -0.78 -1.32 1.51
C SER A 119 -2.00 -2.22 1.64
N LYS A 120 -2.56 -2.33 2.85
CA LYS A 120 -3.83 -3.05 3.07
C LYS A 120 -5.03 -2.30 2.51
N ASP A 121 -4.93 -0.98 2.47
CA ASP A 121 -6.02 -0.12 1.99
C ASP A 121 -5.72 0.41 0.60
N THR A 122 -6.79 0.59 -0.17
CA THR A 122 -6.77 1.20 -1.49
C THR A 122 -6.83 2.73 -1.40
N GLY A 123 -6.64 3.40 -2.53
CA GLY A 123 -6.81 4.84 -2.65
C GLY A 123 -5.51 5.63 -2.54
N VAL A 124 -5.46 6.77 -3.21
CA VAL A 124 -4.27 7.63 -3.33
C VAL A 124 -3.73 8.14 -2.00
N SER A 125 -4.58 8.24 -0.95
CA SER A 125 -4.16 8.65 0.40
C SER A 125 -3.47 7.55 1.19
N ASN A 126 -3.40 6.35 0.64
CA ASN A 126 -2.75 5.18 1.23
C ASN A 126 -1.48 4.76 0.48
N ALA A 127 -0.89 5.68 -0.28
CA ALA A 127 0.45 5.50 -0.82
C ALA A 127 1.48 5.46 0.32
N LEU A 128 2.51 4.64 0.15
CA LEU A 128 3.51 4.36 1.16
C LEU A 128 4.70 5.31 1.04
N LYS A 129 5.18 5.79 2.18
CA LYS A 129 6.54 6.28 2.36
C LYS A 129 7.21 5.41 3.41
N ILE A 130 8.37 4.84 3.08
CA ILE A 130 9.13 3.96 3.95
C ILE A 130 10.51 4.55 4.14
N THR A 131 10.85 4.83 5.37
CA THR A 131 12.17 5.33 5.79
C THR A 131 12.81 4.34 6.76
N THR A 132 14.12 4.46 6.98
CA THR A 132 14.83 3.59 7.91
C THR A 132 15.79 4.40 8.80
N ILE A 133 16.08 3.85 9.97
CA ILE A 133 17.30 4.08 10.72
C ILE A 133 18.09 2.79 10.62
N ASP A 134 19.09 2.77 9.75
CA ASP A 134 19.89 1.57 9.49
C ASP A 134 21.04 1.46 10.51
N SER A 135 21.30 0.24 10.98
CA SER A 135 22.38 -0.02 11.94
C SER A 135 23.77 0.11 11.36
N ASP A 136 23.92 0.15 10.02
CA ASP A 136 25.19 0.42 9.34
C ASP A 136 25.55 1.91 9.33
N GLY A 137 24.61 2.79 9.72
CA GLY A 137 24.78 4.24 9.81
C GLY A 137 24.42 5.00 8.55
N ASN A 138 23.97 4.33 7.47
CA ASN A 138 23.51 4.98 6.24
C ASN A 138 22.05 4.63 5.95
N ASN A 139 21.17 5.61 5.95
CA ASN A 139 19.72 5.43 5.82
C ASN A 139 19.20 5.53 4.38
N SER A 140 20.07 5.73 3.40
CA SER A 140 19.69 6.05 2.02
C SER A 140 20.45 5.29 0.94
N ASP A 141 21.49 4.56 1.29
CA ASP A 141 22.21 3.71 0.35
C ASP A 141 21.38 2.45 0.00
N ASN A 142 21.92 1.58 -0.84
CA ASN A 142 21.23 0.36 -1.25
C ASN A 142 21.85 -0.87 -0.57
N THR A 143 22.16 -0.76 0.73
CA THR A 143 22.66 -1.86 1.57
C THR A 143 21.84 -1.91 2.87
N GLY A 144 21.97 -2.97 3.66
CA GLY A 144 21.25 -3.08 4.92
C GLY A 144 19.74 -2.95 4.79
N LEU A 145 19.10 -2.32 5.78
CA LEU A 145 17.66 -2.03 5.76
C LEU A 145 17.30 -0.93 4.79
N SER A 146 18.22 -0.06 4.40
CA SER A 146 17.94 1.02 3.45
C SER A 146 17.59 0.51 2.05
N GLN A 147 17.83 -0.77 1.75
CA GLN A 147 17.29 -1.45 0.56
C GLN A 147 15.74 -1.44 0.49
N PHE A 148 15.06 -1.18 1.61
CA PHE A 148 13.58 -1.12 1.68
C PHE A 148 13.03 0.31 1.81
N VAL A 149 13.85 1.32 1.59
CA VAL A 149 13.41 2.73 1.57
C VAL A 149 12.59 3.00 0.31
N TYR A 150 11.52 3.76 0.49
CA TYR A 150 10.69 4.28 -0.60
C TYR A 150 10.17 5.68 -0.28
N ASP A 151 10.60 6.65 -1.06
CA ASP A 151 10.09 8.02 -1.05
C ASP A 151 10.07 8.58 -2.48
N ALA A 152 8.91 8.65 -3.07
CA ALA A 152 8.71 9.16 -4.43
C ALA A 152 8.64 10.70 -4.51
N SER A 153 8.93 11.41 -3.41
CA SER A 153 9.04 12.87 -3.42
C SER A 153 10.24 13.33 -4.24
N THR A 154 10.20 14.57 -4.70
CA THR A 154 11.37 15.19 -5.37
C THR A 154 12.57 15.19 -4.43
N GLY A 155 13.66 14.58 -4.84
CA GLY A 155 14.87 14.38 -4.02
C GLY A 155 14.76 13.26 -2.99
N GLY A 156 13.65 12.54 -2.93
CA GLY A 156 13.50 11.33 -2.11
C GLY A 156 14.33 10.16 -2.63
N VAL A 157 14.59 9.18 -1.76
CA VAL A 157 15.31 7.95 -2.10
C VAL A 157 14.32 6.79 -2.21
N SER A 158 14.39 6.05 -3.31
CA SER A 158 13.57 4.86 -3.53
C SER A 158 14.45 3.71 -3.99
N ASN A 159 14.70 2.77 -3.08
CA ASN A 159 15.39 1.51 -3.36
C ASN A 159 14.40 0.37 -3.63
N LEU A 160 13.15 0.52 -3.16
CA LEU A 160 12.03 -0.28 -3.64
C LEU A 160 11.50 0.26 -4.97
N ALA A 161 11.00 -0.63 -5.82
CA ALA A 161 10.33 -0.27 -7.06
C ALA A 161 8.81 -0.43 -6.93
N GLU A 162 8.05 0.57 -7.34
CA GLU A 162 6.60 0.49 -7.42
C GLU A 162 6.18 -0.44 -8.56
N THR A 163 5.29 -1.40 -8.27
CA THR A 163 4.70 -2.31 -9.26
C THR A 163 3.22 -2.02 -9.50
N VAL A 164 2.53 -1.48 -8.51
CA VAL A 164 1.14 -1.00 -8.58
C VAL A 164 1.07 0.31 -7.82
N ALA A 165 0.58 1.36 -8.46
CA ALA A 165 0.33 2.64 -7.81
C ALA A 165 -0.98 2.61 -7.01
N ALA A 166 -1.02 3.32 -5.89
CA ALA A 166 -2.27 3.58 -5.17
C ALA A 166 -3.22 4.42 -6.03
N SER A 167 -4.46 4.00 -6.18
CA SER A 167 -5.46 4.74 -6.96
C SER A 167 -6.85 4.64 -6.35
N ASN A 168 -7.64 5.68 -6.57
CA ASN A 168 -9.05 5.71 -6.21
C ASN A 168 -9.90 4.98 -7.27
N ALA A 169 -11.03 4.43 -6.85
CA ALA A 169 -12.08 4.06 -7.77
C ALA A 169 -12.68 5.32 -8.41
N SER A 170 -13.07 5.22 -9.67
CA SER A 170 -13.87 6.25 -10.35
C SER A 170 -15.12 5.62 -10.95
N PHE A 171 -16.24 6.30 -10.76
CA PHE A 171 -17.52 5.88 -11.29
C PHE A 171 -18.42 7.09 -11.55
N ILE A 172 -19.45 6.91 -12.37
CA ILE A 172 -20.40 7.93 -12.74
C ILE A 172 -21.79 7.48 -12.29
N ILE A 173 -22.50 8.33 -11.55
CA ILE A 173 -23.91 8.13 -11.21
C ILE A 173 -24.71 9.25 -11.87
N ASP A 174 -25.65 8.89 -12.74
CA ASP A 174 -26.52 9.83 -13.46
C ASP A 174 -25.75 10.99 -14.15
N GLY A 175 -24.55 10.67 -14.71
CA GLY A 175 -23.68 11.66 -15.35
C GLY A 175 -22.77 12.43 -14.39
N ILE A 176 -22.83 12.16 -13.07
CA ILE A 176 -22.00 12.81 -12.06
C ILE A 176 -20.78 11.91 -11.75
N SER A 177 -19.57 12.42 -11.99
CA SER A 177 -18.33 11.72 -11.71
C SER A 177 -18.03 11.71 -10.19
N ILE A 178 -17.73 10.55 -9.66
CA ILE A 178 -17.40 10.33 -8.25
C ILE A 178 -16.07 9.58 -8.16
N SER A 179 -15.22 9.98 -7.22
CA SER A 179 -13.97 9.30 -6.89
C SER A 179 -13.99 8.87 -5.43
N LYS A 180 -13.55 7.62 -5.16
CA LYS A 180 -13.50 7.01 -3.81
C LYS A 180 -12.25 6.15 -3.63
N ALA A 181 -11.65 6.22 -2.42
CA ALA A 181 -10.60 5.30 -1.97
C ALA A 181 -11.14 3.90 -1.73
#